data_5e9c4d7273a7bbbd3b74cdb348e69cf5
#
_entry.id   5e9c4d7273a7bbbd3b74cdb348e69cf5
#
_cell.length_a   1.000
_cell.length_b   1.000
_cell.length_c   1.000
_cell.angle_alpha   90.00
_cell.angle_beta   90.00
_cell.angle_gamma   90.00
#
_symmetry.space_group_name_H-M   'P 1'
#
loop_
_entity.id
_entity.type
_entity.pdbx_description
1 polymer ?
#
loop_
_entity_poly.entity_id
_entity_poly.type
_entity_poly.pdbx_seq_one_letter_code
_entity_poly.pdbx_strand_id
1 'polypeptide(L)'
;SKIGMVFQQFHLIPYLTAVENVMVAQYYHSMPDRDEAMAMMERVGLQDRANHLPSQLSGGEQQRVCIARALINYPVILLADEPTGNLDEANQNLVMKIFRELHDEGHTIITVTHSADVGAQAQRCVVIEHGHMVTKE
;
A
#
# COMPACT_ATOMS: atom_id res chain seq x y z
N SER A 1 12.58 -2.28 9.20
CA SER A 1 11.33 -2.65 9.83
C SER A 1 10.70 -3.86 9.15
N LYS A 2 10.13 -4.75 9.93
CA LYS A 2 9.46 -5.93 9.39
C LYS A 2 7.98 -5.71 9.14
N ILE A 3 7.47 -4.54 9.47
CA ILE A 3 6.07 -4.17 9.29
C ILE A 3 6.01 -2.95 8.38
N GLY A 4 5.29 -3.07 7.26
CA GLY A 4 4.97 -1.96 6.39
C GLY A 4 3.56 -1.48 6.66
N MET A 5 3.32 -0.18 6.50
CA MET A 5 2.01 0.41 6.76
C MET A 5 1.49 1.19 5.57
N VAL A 6 0.22 0.98 5.26
CA VAL A 6 -0.51 1.70 4.21
C VAL A 6 -1.76 2.28 4.85
N PHE A 7 -1.97 3.59 4.68
CA PHE A 7 -3.08 4.30 5.29
C PHE A 7 -4.09 4.75 4.24
N GLN A 8 -5.34 5.00 4.67
CA GLN A 8 -6.36 5.61 3.83
C GLN A 8 -5.93 7.01 3.40
N GLN A 9 -5.37 7.79 4.32
CA GLN A 9 -4.73 9.06 3.99
C GLN A 9 -3.30 8.77 3.56
N PHE A 10 -2.90 9.37 2.45
CA PHE A 10 -1.66 8.94 1.78
C PHE A 10 -0.39 9.35 2.51
N HIS A 11 -0.39 10.48 3.20
CA HIS A 11 0.77 11.00 3.93
C HIS A 11 2.04 11.11 3.07
N LEU A 12 1.87 11.45 1.80
CA LEU A 12 3.01 11.70 0.93
C LEU A 12 3.57 13.10 1.21
N ILE A 13 4.88 13.23 1.07
CA ILE A 13 5.56 14.51 1.22
C ILE A 13 5.31 15.32 -0.06
N PRO A 14 4.59 16.45 0.01
CA PRO A 14 4.07 17.10 -1.19
C PRO A 14 5.11 17.75 -2.10
N TYR A 15 6.29 18.06 -1.58
CA TYR A 15 7.37 18.67 -2.36
C TYR A 15 8.38 17.66 -2.88
N LEU A 16 8.19 16.38 -2.64
CA LEU A 16 9.00 15.30 -3.19
C LEU A 16 8.25 14.59 -4.29
N THR A 17 8.98 14.11 -5.30
CA THR A 17 8.38 13.29 -6.35
C THR A 17 7.93 11.93 -5.80
N ALA A 18 7.19 11.19 -6.62
CA ALA A 18 6.71 9.86 -6.23
C ALA A 18 7.88 8.94 -5.85
N VAL A 19 8.91 8.85 -6.70
CA VAL A 19 10.06 7.99 -6.39
C VAL A 19 10.83 8.48 -5.18
N GLU A 20 10.93 9.79 -4.97
CA GLU A 20 11.59 10.35 -3.80
C GLU A 20 10.81 10.02 -2.52
N ASN A 21 9.48 9.99 -2.57
CA ASN A 21 8.67 9.55 -1.43
C ASN A 21 8.99 8.10 -1.06
N VAL A 22 9.19 7.24 -2.04
CA VAL A 22 9.60 5.85 -1.78
C VAL A 22 11.00 5.81 -1.19
N MET A 23 11.93 6.60 -1.74
CA MET A 23 13.32 6.64 -1.28
C MET A 23 13.47 7.12 0.17
N VAL A 24 12.58 7.99 0.64
CA VAL A 24 12.62 8.47 2.03
C VAL A 24 12.56 7.30 3.02
N ALA A 25 11.79 6.27 2.72
CA ALA A 25 11.70 5.10 3.59
C ALA A 25 13.01 4.31 3.68
N GLN A 26 13.87 4.41 2.68
CA GLN A 26 15.16 3.71 2.69
C GLN A 26 16.12 4.26 3.73
N TYR A 27 16.01 5.54 4.10
CA TYR A 27 16.92 6.17 5.06
C TYR A 27 16.93 5.51 6.43
N TYR A 28 15.88 4.80 6.79
CA TYR A 28 15.78 4.15 8.09
C TYR A 28 16.60 2.87 8.19
N HIS A 29 16.99 2.28 7.05
CA HIS A 29 17.60 0.95 7.02
C HIS A 29 18.87 0.86 6.17
N SER A 30 19.05 1.78 5.24
CA SER A 30 20.16 1.72 4.29
C SER A 30 20.38 3.06 3.64
N MET A 31 21.34 3.10 2.72
CA MET A 31 21.52 4.27 1.84
C MET A 31 20.37 4.29 0.82
N PRO A 32 19.85 5.47 0.50
CA PRO A 32 18.84 5.58 -0.56
C PRO A 32 19.39 5.04 -1.88
N ASP A 33 18.58 4.23 -2.53
CA ASP A 33 18.91 3.63 -3.82
C ASP A 33 17.74 3.87 -4.77
N ARG A 34 17.95 4.75 -5.75
CA ARG A 34 16.92 5.10 -6.71
C ARG A 34 16.50 3.90 -7.56
N ASP A 35 17.43 3.01 -7.90
CA ASP A 35 17.11 1.85 -8.73
C ASP A 35 16.17 0.89 -8.01
N GLU A 36 16.39 0.67 -6.72
CA GLU A 36 15.45 -0.12 -5.92
C GLU A 36 14.09 0.54 -5.83
N ALA A 37 14.06 1.87 -5.60
CA ALA A 37 12.81 2.60 -5.53
C ALA A 37 12.06 2.55 -6.88
N MET A 38 12.78 2.68 -7.99
CA MET A 38 12.17 2.56 -9.33
C MET A 38 11.61 1.16 -9.57
N ALA A 39 12.28 0.12 -9.08
CA ALA A 39 11.75 -1.24 -9.17
C ALA A 39 10.42 -1.38 -8.43
N MET A 40 10.29 -0.73 -7.28
CA MET A 40 9.02 -0.71 -6.54
C MET A 40 7.94 0.11 -7.27
N MET A 41 8.32 1.21 -7.91
CA MET A 41 7.39 2.00 -8.72
C MET A 41 6.88 1.17 -9.90
N GLU A 42 7.75 0.44 -10.57
CA GLU A 42 7.36 -0.47 -11.64
C GLU A 42 6.42 -1.56 -11.11
N ARG A 43 6.70 -2.09 -9.94
CA ARG A 43 5.89 -3.11 -9.30
C ARG A 43 4.43 -2.70 -9.13
N VAL A 44 4.20 -1.43 -8.81
CA VAL A 44 2.85 -0.88 -8.63
C VAL A 44 2.32 -0.20 -9.90
N GLY A 45 3.04 -0.31 -11.02
CA GLY A 45 2.60 0.19 -12.32
C GLY A 45 2.75 1.69 -12.49
N LEU A 46 3.68 2.32 -11.80
CA LEU A 46 3.86 3.78 -11.80
C LEU A 46 5.25 4.24 -12.27
N GLN A 47 5.97 3.41 -13.02
CA GLN A 47 7.30 3.79 -13.50
C GLN A 47 7.27 5.08 -14.32
N ASP A 48 6.19 5.34 -15.04
CA ASP A 48 6.04 6.55 -15.86
C ASP A 48 5.62 7.78 -15.04
N ARG A 49 5.35 7.60 -13.76
CA ARG A 49 4.94 8.67 -12.83
C ARG A 49 5.99 8.96 -11.75
N ALA A 50 7.16 8.34 -11.85
CA ALA A 50 8.19 8.42 -10.81
C ALA A 50 8.61 9.85 -10.49
N ASN A 51 8.63 10.73 -11.49
CA ASN A 51 9.08 12.12 -11.34
C ASN A 51 7.93 13.11 -11.13
N HIS A 52 6.71 12.62 -10.94
CA HIS A 52 5.56 13.46 -10.66
C HIS A 52 5.46 13.79 -9.17
N LEU A 53 4.98 14.99 -8.86
CA LEU A 53 4.63 15.37 -7.48
C LEU A 53 3.29 14.74 -7.09
N PRO A 54 3.02 14.55 -5.79
CA PRO A 54 1.73 14.01 -5.36
C PRO A 54 0.52 14.76 -5.93
N SER A 55 0.62 16.09 -6.06
CA SER A 55 -0.46 16.90 -6.62
C SER A 55 -0.77 16.58 -8.10
N GLN A 56 0.16 15.93 -8.78
CA GLN A 56 0.00 15.54 -10.19
C GLN A 56 -0.49 14.10 -10.35
N LEU A 57 -0.74 13.41 -9.24
CA LEU A 57 -1.16 12.02 -9.21
C LEU A 57 -2.63 11.90 -8.81
N SER A 58 -3.33 10.92 -9.40
CA SER A 58 -4.68 10.57 -8.94
C SER A 58 -4.63 9.95 -7.55
N GLY A 59 -5.79 9.84 -6.89
CA GLY A 59 -5.88 9.19 -5.59
C GLY A 59 -5.37 7.75 -5.61
N GLY A 60 -5.74 6.99 -6.64
CA GLY A 60 -5.27 5.61 -6.81
C GLY A 60 -3.77 5.54 -7.05
N GLU A 61 -3.22 6.47 -7.82
CA GLU A 61 -1.78 6.54 -8.04
C GLU A 61 -1.04 6.89 -6.74
N GLN A 62 -1.55 7.85 -5.98
CA GLN A 62 -0.96 8.20 -4.67
C GLN A 62 -0.98 7.01 -3.72
N GLN A 63 -2.07 6.24 -3.68
CA GLN A 63 -2.16 5.06 -2.83
C GLN A 63 -1.13 4.01 -3.26
N ARG A 64 -0.94 3.82 -4.55
CA ARG A 64 0.07 2.87 -5.03
C ARG A 64 1.49 3.31 -4.70
N VAL A 65 1.77 4.63 -4.69
CA VAL A 65 3.06 5.13 -4.19
C VAL A 65 3.25 4.77 -2.72
N CYS A 66 2.19 4.89 -1.92
CA CYS A 66 2.25 4.51 -0.50
C CYS A 66 2.55 3.02 -0.33
N ILE A 67 1.97 2.17 -1.18
CA ILE A 67 2.26 0.74 -1.16
C ILE A 67 3.73 0.49 -1.52
N ALA A 68 4.23 1.13 -2.57
CA ALA A 68 5.65 1.02 -2.95
C ALA A 68 6.57 1.46 -1.81
N ARG A 69 6.23 2.56 -1.14
CA ARG A 69 6.99 3.07 0.01
C ARG A 69 7.01 2.06 1.16
N ALA A 70 5.88 1.41 1.42
CA ALA A 70 5.80 0.39 2.46
C ALA A 70 6.62 -0.85 2.10
N LEU A 71 6.70 -1.19 0.81
CA LEU A 71 7.40 -2.39 0.34
C LEU A 71 8.91 -2.24 0.24
N ILE A 72 9.43 -1.01 0.16
CA ILE A 72 10.85 -0.80 -0.12
C ILE A 72 11.78 -1.40 0.93
N ASN A 73 11.28 -1.60 2.13
CA ASN A 73 12.03 -2.20 3.24
C ASN A 73 11.74 -3.71 3.40
N TYR A 74 11.11 -4.31 2.42
CA TYR A 74 10.82 -5.76 2.37
C TYR A 74 10.12 -6.26 3.64
N PRO A 75 8.93 -5.72 3.98
CA PRO A 75 8.25 -6.10 5.22
C PRO A 75 7.74 -7.53 5.16
N VAL A 76 7.72 -8.19 6.30
CA VAL A 76 7.10 -9.51 6.46
C VAL A 76 5.58 -9.35 6.54
N ILE A 77 5.14 -8.30 7.21
CA ILE A 77 3.72 -7.99 7.42
C ILE A 77 3.41 -6.63 6.81
N LEU A 78 2.35 -6.55 6.05
CA LEU A 78 1.81 -5.30 5.54
C LEU A 78 0.48 -5.02 6.24
N LEU A 79 0.41 -3.93 6.99
CA LEU A 79 -0.83 -3.46 7.61
C LEU A 79 -1.44 -2.40 6.71
N ALA A 80 -2.66 -2.63 6.28
CA ALA A 80 -3.38 -1.71 5.42
C ALA A 80 -4.66 -1.24 6.12
N ASP A 81 -4.73 0.04 6.44
CA ASP A 81 -5.87 0.65 7.11
C ASP A 81 -6.73 1.38 6.09
N GLU A 82 -7.90 0.81 5.78
CA GLU A 82 -8.83 1.32 4.77
C GLU A 82 -8.12 1.67 3.45
N PRO A 83 -7.35 0.72 2.87
CA PRO A 83 -6.45 1.06 1.75
C PRO A 83 -7.18 1.46 0.47
N THR A 84 -8.47 1.14 0.36
CA THR A 84 -9.29 1.47 -0.81
C THR A 84 -10.41 2.47 -0.51
N GLY A 85 -10.41 3.07 0.68
CA GLY A 85 -11.54 3.83 1.18
C GLY A 85 -11.90 5.07 0.36
N ASN A 86 -10.93 5.69 -0.32
CA ASN A 86 -11.14 6.90 -1.11
C ASN A 86 -10.99 6.65 -2.62
N LEU A 87 -10.99 5.39 -3.05
CA LEU A 87 -10.72 5.04 -4.43
C LEU A 87 -11.99 4.64 -5.17
N ASP A 88 -12.01 4.91 -6.49
CA ASP A 88 -13.04 4.39 -7.36
C ASP A 88 -12.86 2.86 -7.53
N GLU A 89 -13.84 2.22 -8.15
CA GLU A 89 -13.84 0.75 -8.29
C GLU A 89 -12.63 0.24 -9.04
N ALA A 90 -12.25 0.90 -10.14
CA ALA A 90 -11.10 0.47 -10.94
C ALA A 90 -9.81 0.51 -10.12
N ASN A 91 -9.58 1.57 -9.35
CA ASN A 91 -8.41 1.69 -8.51
C ASN A 91 -8.45 0.76 -7.30
N GLN A 92 -9.64 0.52 -6.73
CA GLN A 92 -9.80 -0.49 -5.69
C GLN A 92 -9.34 -1.86 -6.19
N ASN A 93 -9.77 -2.23 -7.39
CA ASN A 93 -9.41 -3.52 -7.98
C ASN A 93 -7.91 -3.64 -8.23
N LEU A 94 -7.26 -2.55 -8.67
CA LEU A 94 -5.80 -2.54 -8.85
C LEU A 94 -5.07 -2.74 -7.53
N VAL A 95 -5.48 -2.05 -6.49
CA VAL A 95 -4.85 -2.17 -5.16
C VAL A 95 -5.04 -3.59 -4.62
N MET A 96 -6.24 -4.14 -4.73
CA MET A 96 -6.49 -5.50 -4.24
C MET A 96 -5.73 -6.54 -5.05
N LYS A 97 -5.54 -6.33 -6.35
CA LYS A 97 -4.71 -7.20 -7.17
C LYS A 97 -3.26 -7.20 -6.69
N ILE A 98 -2.71 -6.02 -6.40
CA ILE A 98 -1.35 -5.91 -5.85
C ILE A 98 -1.25 -6.68 -4.54
N PHE A 99 -2.23 -6.54 -3.66
CA PHE A 99 -2.23 -7.26 -2.38
C PHE A 99 -2.27 -8.77 -2.58
N ARG A 100 -3.05 -9.28 -3.53
CA ARG A 100 -3.08 -10.72 -3.83
C ARG A 100 -1.74 -11.21 -4.34
N GLU A 101 -1.11 -10.45 -5.23
CA GLU A 101 0.22 -10.80 -5.75
C GLU A 101 1.26 -10.84 -4.63
N LEU A 102 1.22 -9.87 -3.72
CA LEU A 102 2.13 -9.83 -2.57
C LEU A 102 1.89 -11.00 -1.63
N HIS A 103 0.64 -11.35 -1.40
CA HIS A 103 0.31 -12.51 -0.58
C HIS A 103 0.86 -13.80 -1.21
N ASP A 104 0.71 -13.95 -2.53
CA ASP A 104 1.22 -15.11 -3.25
C ASP A 104 2.74 -15.21 -3.18
N GLU A 105 3.42 -14.09 -2.97
CA GLU A 105 4.88 -14.04 -2.82
C GLU A 105 5.34 -14.27 -1.39
N GLY A 106 4.43 -14.50 -0.46
CA GLY A 106 4.76 -14.85 0.92
C GLY A 106 4.58 -13.72 1.93
N HIS A 107 4.07 -12.56 1.52
CA HIS A 107 3.78 -11.49 2.48
C HIS A 107 2.49 -11.78 3.24
N THR A 108 2.48 -11.49 4.52
CA THR A 108 1.25 -11.49 5.32
C THR A 108 0.62 -10.11 5.23
N ILE A 109 -0.65 -10.06 4.86
CA ILE A 109 -1.36 -8.79 4.69
C ILE A 109 -2.55 -8.76 5.65
N ILE A 110 -2.59 -7.72 6.47
CA ILE A 110 -3.70 -7.48 7.39
C ILE A 110 -4.38 -6.19 6.94
N THR A 111 -5.65 -6.29 6.56
CA THR A 111 -6.42 -5.15 6.10
C THR A 111 -7.53 -4.83 7.08
N VAL A 112 -7.59 -3.58 7.51
CA VAL A 112 -8.70 -3.05 8.30
C VAL A 112 -9.64 -2.34 7.33
N THR A 113 -10.91 -2.73 7.30
CA THR A 113 -11.86 -2.17 6.35
C THR A 113 -13.30 -2.22 6.88
N HIS A 114 -14.11 -1.25 6.45
CA HIS A 114 -15.57 -1.29 6.61
C HIS A 114 -16.26 -1.87 5.36
N SER A 115 -15.50 -2.17 4.31
CA SER A 115 -16.04 -2.68 3.05
C SER A 115 -16.21 -4.21 3.11
N ALA A 116 -17.44 -4.67 2.94
CA ALA A 116 -17.72 -6.10 2.85
C ALA A 116 -17.04 -6.73 1.61
N ASP A 117 -16.95 -5.98 0.51
CA ASP A 117 -16.31 -6.47 -0.72
C ASP A 117 -14.82 -6.70 -0.52
N VAL A 118 -14.15 -5.81 0.18
CA VAL A 118 -12.73 -5.96 0.51
C VAL A 118 -12.54 -7.11 1.48
N GLY A 119 -13.39 -7.20 2.52
CA GLY A 119 -13.32 -8.29 3.48
C GLY A 119 -13.55 -9.66 2.85
N ALA A 120 -14.41 -9.74 1.85
CA ALA A 120 -14.72 -10.99 1.15
C ALA A 120 -13.53 -11.52 0.33
N GLN A 121 -12.57 -10.69 -0.03
CA GLN A 121 -11.38 -11.09 -0.78
C GLN A 121 -10.28 -11.68 0.11
N ALA A 122 -10.40 -11.55 1.42
CA ALA A 122 -9.44 -12.10 2.36
C ALA A 122 -9.70 -13.59 2.58
N GLN A 123 -8.65 -14.32 2.90
CA GLN A 123 -8.75 -15.74 3.24
C GLN A 123 -9.40 -15.94 4.60
N ARG A 124 -9.25 -14.97 5.48
CA ARG A 124 -9.86 -14.96 6.80
C ARG A 124 -10.35 -13.57 7.12
N CYS A 125 -11.55 -13.49 7.63
CA CYS A 125 -12.16 -12.23 8.03
C CYS A 125 -12.55 -12.30 9.50
N VAL A 126 -12.15 -11.27 10.26
CA VAL A 126 -12.53 -11.10 11.65
C VAL A 126 -13.40 -9.85 11.73
N VAL A 127 -14.60 -10.00 12.27
CA VAL A 127 -15.50 -8.85 12.47
C VAL A 127 -15.43 -8.41 13.92
N ILE A 128 -15.30 -7.09 14.13
CA ILE A 128 -15.30 -6.50 15.46
C ILE A 128 -16.52 -5.60 15.59
N GLU A 129 -17.35 -5.89 16.59
CA GLU A 129 -18.54 -5.12 16.91
C GLU A 129 -18.50 -4.71 18.39
N HIS A 130 -18.71 -3.42 18.66
CA HIS A 130 -18.71 -2.87 20.03
C HIS A 130 -17.48 -3.28 20.84
N GLY A 131 -16.32 -3.35 20.20
CA GLY A 131 -15.08 -3.74 20.85
C GLY A 131 -14.90 -5.24 21.08
N HIS A 132 -15.83 -6.04 20.58
CA HIS A 132 -15.80 -7.50 20.72
C HIS A 132 -15.61 -8.17 19.36
N MET A 133 -14.77 -9.20 19.35
CA MET A 133 -14.50 -9.96 18.14
C MET A 133 -15.65 -10.93 17.85
N VAL A 134 -16.15 -10.86 16.61
CA VAL A 134 -17.09 -11.82 16.05
C VAL A 134 -16.39 -12.47 14.86
N THR A 135 -15.95 -13.73 15.00
CA THR A 135 -15.20 -14.40 13.95
C THR A 135 -16.14 -14.93 12.88
N LYS A 136 -15.81 -14.63 11.61
CA LYS A 136 -16.46 -15.20 10.44
C LYS A 136 -15.40 -15.76 9.51
N GLU A 137 -15.69 -16.88 8.90
CA GLU A 137 -14.83 -17.50 7.90
C GLU A 137 -15.35 -17.31 6.50
#